data_81452678c6289807aa361d175512932d
#
_entry.id   81452678c6289807aa361d175512932d
#
_cell.length_a   1.000
_cell.length_b   1.000
_cell.length_c   1.000
_cell.angle_alpha   90.00
_cell.angle_beta   90.00
_cell.angle_gamma   90.00
#
_symmetry.space_group_name_H-M   'P 1'
#
loop_
_entity.id
_entity.type
_entity.pdbx_description
1 polymer ?
#
loop_
_entity_poly.entity_id
_entity_poly.type
_entity_poly.pdbx_seq_one_letter_code
_entity_poly.pdbx_strand_id
1 'polypeptide(L)'
;VAAVDSALHAGLISRGAWHSALADLPLKLRLQLADVDGRSESIIESLSRLRCRKVGLRVRIQVTLAPGLRVDLVIGERLVVEVDGREHHSDPAAFERDRIRDARLTALGYRVLHFSYSQVMHNWPSVEAAILAAVGHGDHRLHA
;
A
#
# COMPACT_ATOMS: atom_id res chain seq x y z
N VAL A 1 0.34 -13.67 -5.85
CA VAL A 1 -0.58 -12.73 -5.22
C VAL A 1 -0.75 -11.49 -6.09
N ALA A 2 0.26 -10.66 -6.33
CA ALA A 2 0.10 -9.37 -7.03
C ALA A 2 -0.60 -9.45 -8.40
N ALA A 3 -0.32 -10.48 -9.21
CA ALA A 3 -1.01 -10.68 -10.50
C ALA A 3 -2.52 -10.94 -10.31
N VAL A 4 -2.90 -11.65 -9.26
CA VAL A 4 -4.32 -11.91 -8.93
C VAL A 4 -4.98 -10.63 -8.40
N ASP A 5 -4.29 -9.85 -7.58
CA ASP A 5 -4.76 -8.54 -7.13
C ASP A 5 -5.10 -7.65 -8.32
N SER A 6 -4.16 -7.55 -9.28
CA SER A 6 -4.36 -6.76 -10.52
C SER A 6 -5.52 -7.27 -11.36
N ALA A 7 -5.68 -8.60 -11.49
CA ALA A 7 -6.78 -9.19 -12.25
C ALA A 7 -8.15 -8.93 -11.59
N LEU A 8 -8.21 -8.97 -10.26
CA LEU A 8 -9.41 -8.62 -9.47
C LEU A 8 -9.72 -7.13 -9.57
N HIS A 9 -8.69 -6.27 -9.46
CA HIS A 9 -8.85 -4.82 -9.59
C HIS A 9 -9.37 -4.43 -10.97
N ALA A 10 -8.78 -5.00 -12.02
CA ALA A 10 -9.18 -4.77 -13.40
C ALA A 10 -10.53 -5.41 -13.77
N GLY A 11 -11.17 -6.16 -12.88
CA GLY A 11 -12.43 -6.86 -13.16
C GLY A 11 -12.30 -8.03 -14.15
N LEU A 12 -11.07 -8.48 -14.44
CA LEU A 12 -10.83 -9.64 -15.33
C LEU A 12 -11.31 -10.95 -14.72
N ILE A 13 -11.31 -11.03 -13.38
CA ILE A 13 -11.91 -12.11 -12.60
C ILE A 13 -12.80 -11.51 -11.52
N SER A 14 -13.94 -12.14 -11.24
CA SER A 14 -14.79 -11.72 -10.14
C SER A 14 -14.27 -12.27 -8.79
N ARG A 15 -14.61 -11.61 -7.69
CA ARG A 15 -14.31 -12.13 -6.33
C ARG A 15 -14.90 -13.51 -6.10
N GLY A 16 -16.12 -13.76 -6.59
CA GLY A 16 -16.76 -15.07 -6.48
C GLY A 16 -15.99 -16.16 -7.22
N ALA A 17 -15.60 -15.91 -8.47
CA ALA A 17 -14.79 -16.83 -9.26
C ALA A 17 -13.44 -17.12 -8.58
N TRP A 18 -12.79 -16.06 -8.03
CA TRP A 18 -11.55 -16.22 -7.27
C TRP A 18 -11.74 -17.12 -6.03
N HIS A 19 -12.78 -16.86 -5.22
CA HIS A 19 -13.05 -17.67 -4.02
C HIS A 19 -13.34 -19.13 -4.37
N SER A 20 -14.09 -19.38 -5.44
CA SER A 20 -14.34 -20.75 -5.91
C SER A 20 -13.05 -21.45 -6.33
N ALA A 21 -12.25 -20.78 -7.18
CA ALA A 21 -10.97 -21.34 -7.62
C ALA A 21 -9.99 -21.57 -6.44
N LEU A 22 -9.97 -20.66 -5.46
CA LEU A 22 -9.14 -20.82 -4.26
C LEU A 22 -9.56 -22.04 -3.42
N ALA A 23 -10.85 -22.31 -3.32
CA ALA A 23 -11.38 -23.45 -2.55
C ALA A 23 -10.91 -24.81 -3.10
N ASP A 24 -10.72 -24.90 -4.41
CA ASP A 24 -10.29 -26.12 -5.10
C ASP A 24 -8.77 -26.37 -5.02
N LEU A 25 -8.01 -25.40 -4.51
CA LEU A 25 -6.55 -25.53 -4.40
C LEU A 25 -6.13 -26.32 -3.17
N PRO A 26 -4.99 -27.05 -3.22
CA PRO A 26 -4.37 -27.64 -2.06
C PRO A 26 -4.12 -26.60 -0.94
N LEU A 27 -4.22 -27.03 0.32
CA LEU A 27 -4.09 -26.15 1.50
C LEU A 27 -2.83 -25.27 1.45
N LYS A 28 -1.69 -25.84 1.04
CA LYS A 28 -0.42 -25.11 0.91
C LYS A 28 -0.55 -23.87 -0.02
N LEU A 29 -1.20 -24.03 -1.16
CA LEU A 29 -1.41 -22.93 -2.13
C LEU A 29 -2.45 -21.93 -1.60
N ARG A 30 -3.53 -22.41 -0.95
CA ARG A 30 -4.50 -21.53 -0.30
C ARG A 30 -3.85 -20.60 0.71
N LEU A 31 -2.96 -21.13 1.55
CA LEU A 31 -2.23 -20.34 2.55
C LEU A 31 -1.29 -19.32 1.89
N GLN A 32 -0.61 -19.67 0.79
CA GLN A 32 0.24 -18.74 0.04
C GLN A 32 -0.54 -17.62 -0.65
N LEU A 33 -1.80 -17.88 -0.98
CA LEU A 33 -2.68 -16.95 -1.68
C LEU A 33 -3.69 -16.25 -0.74
N ALA A 34 -3.59 -16.48 0.56
CA ALA A 34 -4.47 -15.89 1.58
C ALA A 34 -4.40 -14.35 1.61
N ASP A 35 -3.27 -13.79 1.16
CA ASP A 35 -3.04 -12.34 1.11
C ASP A 35 -3.50 -11.67 -0.19
N VAL A 36 -4.26 -12.35 -1.05
CA VAL A 36 -4.85 -11.73 -2.25
C VAL A 36 -5.86 -10.66 -1.84
N ASP A 37 -5.71 -9.45 -2.40
CA ASP A 37 -6.56 -8.31 -2.11
C ASP A 37 -6.71 -7.40 -3.34
N GLY A 38 -7.80 -7.55 -4.06
CA GLY A 38 -8.09 -6.80 -5.29
C GLY A 38 -8.38 -5.30 -5.10
N ARG A 39 -8.17 -4.75 -3.90
CA ARG A 39 -8.19 -3.30 -3.67
C ARG A 39 -6.90 -2.62 -4.09
N SER A 40 -5.77 -3.36 -4.15
CA SER A 40 -4.52 -2.81 -4.69
C SER A 40 -4.71 -2.38 -6.14
N GLU A 41 -4.41 -1.13 -6.44
CA GLU A 41 -4.57 -0.53 -7.77
C GLU A 41 -3.35 -0.76 -8.66
N SER A 42 -2.22 -1.15 -8.05
CA SER A 42 -0.98 -1.42 -8.75
C SER A 42 -0.20 -2.61 -8.19
N ILE A 43 0.72 -3.14 -9.01
CA ILE A 43 1.64 -4.23 -8.60
C ILE A 43 2.54 -3.77 -7.46
N ILE A 44 3.02 -2.51 -7.49
CA ILE A 44 3.92 -1.99 -6.45
C ILE A 44 3.21 -1.83 -5.10
N GLU A 45 1.93 -1.47 -5.07
CA GLU A 45 1.12 -1.48 -3.86
C GLU A 45 1.00 -2.90 -3.28
N SER A 46 0.66 -3.88 -4.13
CA SER A 46 0.59 -5.30 -3.72
C SER A 46 1.91 -5.79 -3.14
N LEU A 47 3.05 -5.49 -3.81
CA LEU A 47 4.37 -5.88 -3.35
C LEU A 47 4.73 -5.21 -2.02
N SER A 48 4.48 -3.91 -1.88
CA SER A 48 4.74 -3.14 -0.66
C SER A 48 3.94 -3.71 0.51
N ARG A 49 2.65 -3.97 0.31
CA ARG A 49 1.77 -4.59 1.30
C ARG A 49 2.30 -5.95 1.77
N LEU A 50 2.63 -6.84 0.81
CA LEU A 50 3.09 -8.20 1.12
C LEU A 50 4.43 -8.18 1.86
N ARG A 51 5.36 -7.34 1.43
CA ARG A 51 6.68 -7.21 2.05
C ARG A 51 6.59 -6.64 3.46
N CYS A 52 5.76 -5.62 3.68
CA CYS A 52 5.49 -5.08 5.02
C CYS A 52 4.86 -6.13 5.95
N ARG A 53 3.87 -6.91 5.46
CA ARG A 53 3.26 -7.99 6.24
C ARG A 53 4.24 -9.10 6.58
N LYS A 54 5.16 -9.43 5.67
CA LYS A 54 6.19 -10.44 5.89
C LYS A 54 7.10 -10.12 7.09
N VAL A 55 7.34 -8.84 7.37
CA VAL A 55 8.08 -8.38 8.56
C VAL A 55 7.18 -8.06 9.75
N GLY A 56 5.94 -8.57 9.75
CA GLY A 56 5.01 -8.50 10.88
C GLY A 56 4.23 -7.20 11.03
N LEU A 57 4.29 -6.29 10.06
CA LEU A 57 3.56 -5.03 10.13
C LEU A 57 2.07 -5.22 9.78
N ARG A 58 1.19 -4.54 10.54
CA ARG A 58 -0.25 -4.45 10.22
C ARG A 58 -0.46 -3.40 9.15
N VAL A 59 -0.88 -3.83 7.96
CA VAL A 59 -1.08 -2.96 6.80
C VAL A 59 -2.53 -2.97 6.37
N ARG A 60 -3.13 -1.79 6.28
CA ARG A 60 -4.40 -1.52 5.59
C ARG A 60 -4.11 -0.87 4.26
N ILE A 61 -4.90 -1.15 3.24
CA ILE A 61 -4.70 -0.61 1.89
C ILE A 61 -5.92 0.17 1.42
N GLN A 62 -5.68 1.13 0.52
CA GLN A 62 -6.70 1.96 -0.11
C GLN A 62 -7.65 2.58 0.93
N VAL A 63 -7.06 3.23 1.94
CA VAL A 63 -7.77 3.76 3.11
C VAL A 63 -8.25 5.18 2.84
N THR A 64 -9.53 5.43 2.95
CA THR A 64 -10.09 6.79 2.96
C THR A 64 -9.99 7.35 4.37
N LEU A 65 -9.15 8.36 4.56
CA LEU A 65 -8.87 9.01 5.86
C LEU A 65 -9.82 10.19 6.12
N ALA A 66 -10.23 10.88 5.04
CA ALA A 66 -11.19 11.97 5.05
C ALA A 66 -11.83 12.09 3.65
N PRO A 67 -12.92 12.86 3.47
CA PRO A 67 -13.49 13.10 2.15
C PRO A 67 -12.45 13.60 1.14
N GLY A 68 -12.30 12.86 0.03
CA GLY A 68 -11.32 13.15 -1.02
C GLY A 68 -9.86 12.89 -0.63
N LEU A 69 -9.61 12.18 0.47
CA LEU A 69 -8.26 11.87 0.96
C LEU A 69 -8.11 10.36 1.15
N ARG A 70 -7.82 9.65 0.07
CA ARG A 70 -7.55 8.21 0.06
C ARG A 70 -6.04 7.99 -0.09
N VAL A 71 -5.48 7.03 0.63
CA VAL A 71 -4.05 6.70 0.67
C VAL A 71 -3.83 5.23 0.36
N ASP A 72 -2.64 4.91 -0.21
CA ASP A 72 -2.34 3.55 -0.67
C ASP A 72 -2.24 2.56 0.47
N LEU A 73 -1.37 2.84 1.45
CA LEU A 73 -1.16 1.97 2.61
C LEU A 73 -1.17 2.78 3.91
N VAL A 74 -1.71 2.17 4.96
CA VAL A 74 -1.58 2.67 6.34
C VAL A 74 -1.02 1.55 7.21
N ILE A 75 0.13 1.81 7.83
CA ILE A 75 0.79 0.92 8.78
C ILE A 75 0.41 1.37 10.20
N GLY A 76 -0.11 0.42 10.98
CA GLY A 76 -0.67 0.74 12.29
C GLY A 76 -1.84 1.72 12.17
N GLU A 77 -1.78 2.85 12.89
CA GLU A 77 -2.87 3.83 12.97
C GLU A 77 -2.64 5.06 12.10
N ARG A 78 -1.38 5.52 11.94
CA ARG A 78 -1.09 6.84 11.35
C ARG A 78 0.16 6.91 10.44
N LEU A 79 0.90 5.83 10.22
CA LEU A 79 1.99 5.84 9.25
C LEU A 79 1.42 5.52 7.85
N VAL A 80 1.36 6.53 7.01
CA VAL A 80 0.95 6.43 5.60
C VAL A 80 2.18 6.11 4.75
N VAL A 81 2.02 5.18 3.82
CA VAL A 81 3.00 4.86 2.79
C VAL A 81 2.33 4.99 1.43
N GLU A 82 2.78 5.93 0.63
CA GLU A 82 2.37 6.16 -0.75
C GLU A 82 3.42 5.59 -1.69
N VAL A 83 2.99 4.94 -2.75
CA VAL A 83 3.89 4.31 -3.72
C VAL A 83 3.56 4.80 -5.13
N ASP A 84 4.38 5.71 -5.64
CA ASP A 84 4.17 6.34 -6.92
C ASP A 84 4.60 5.44 -8.07
N GLY A 85 3.63 4.98 -8.85
CA GLY A 85 3.84 4.15 -10.04
C GLY A 85 4.32 4.92 -11.26
N ARG A 86 4.33 6.25 -11.22
CA ARG A 86 4.66 7.10 -12.36
C ARG A 86 5.94 7.86 -12.13
N GLU A 87 6.81 7.90 -13.15
CA GLU A 87 7.83 8.92 -13.22
C GLU A 87 7.13 10.28 -13.31
N HIS A 88 7.53 11.22 -12.45
CA HIS A 88 6.95 12.56 -12.40
C HIS A 88 7.19 13.27 -13.74
N HIS A 89 6.17 13.30 -14.57
CA HIS A 89 6.09 14.33 -15.58
C HIS A 89 5.78 15.65 -14.84
N SER A 90 6.62 16.65 -15.03
CA SER A 90 6.63 17.94 -14.34
C SER A 90 5.39 18.80 -14.68
N ASP A 91 4.22 18.39 -14.19
CA ASP A 91 3.03 19.23 -14.17
C ASP A 91 3.05 20.04 -12.86
N PRO A 92 3.27 21.40 -12.93
CA PRO A 92 3.29 22.26 -11.74
C PRO A 92 1.98 22.19 -10.94
N ALA A 93 0.85 21.98 -11.61
CA ALA A 93 -0.44 21.86 -10.93
C ALA A 93 -0.59 20.53 -10.18
N ALA A 94 0.00 19.43 -10.68
CA ALA A 94 0.08 18.16 -9.96
C ALA A 94 0.95 18.29 -8.71
N PHE A 95 2.12 18.91 -8.85
CA PHE A 95 3.01 19.16 -7.71
C PHE A 95 2.32 19.96 -6.59
N GLU A 96 1.59 21.02 -6.94
CA GLU A 96 0.87 21.83 -5.94
C GLU A 96 -0.23 21.02 -5.26
N ARG A 97 -0.99 20.24 -6.02
CA ARG A 97 -2.01 19.32 -5.43
C ARG A 97 -1.41 18.34 -4.44
N ASP A 98 -0.24 17.76 -4.74
CA ASP A 98 0.44 16.82 -3.86
C ASP A 98 0.90 17.51 -2.57
N ARG A 99 1.42 18.75 -2.65
CA ARG A 99 1.79 19.55 -1.47
C ARG A 99 0.60 19.86 -0.56
N ILE A 100 -0.52 20.23 -1.14
CA ILE A 100 -1.77 20.48 -0.39
C ILE A 100 -2.25 19.18 0.27
N ARG A 101 -2.15 18.06 -0.44
CA ARG A 101 -2.52 16.74 0.07
C ARG A 101 -1.67 16.34 1.27
N ASP A 102 -0.34 16.46 1.16
CA ASP A 102 0.61 16.18 2.23
C ASP A 102 0.38 17.06 3.46
N ALA A 103 0.13 18.35 3.26
CA ALA A 103 -0.18 19.27 4.34
C ALA A 103 -1.46 18.86 5.09
N ARG A 104 -2.51 18.41 4.35
CA ARG A 104 -3.74 17.89 4.96
C ARG A 104 -3.49 16.61 5.77
N LEU A 105 -2.71 15.66 5.25
CA LEU A 105 -2.36 14.44 5.97
C LEU A 105 -1.58 14.76 7.25
N THR A 106 -0.62 15.68 7.17
CA THR A 106 0.15 16.16 8.32
C THR A 106 -0.75 16.84 9.36
N ALA A 107 -1.66 17.71 8.95
CA ALA A 107 -2.62 18.39 9.84
C ALA A 107 -3.56 17.39 10.55
N LEU A 108 -3.88 16.27 9.92
CA LEU A 108 -4.63 15.15 10.53
C LEU A 108 -3.75 14.26 11.42
N GLY A 109 -2.46 14.57 11.55
CA GLY A 109 -1.53 13.86 12.39
C GLY A 109 -0.93 12.59 11.76
N TYR A 110 -1.04 12.41 10.45
CA TYR A 110 -0.40 11.30 9.75
C TYR A 110 1.07 11.60 9.44
N ARG A 111 1.93 10.62 9.59
CA ARG A 111 3.28 10.60 9.05
C ARG A 111 3.22 9.98 7.65
N VAL A 112 3.75 10.66 6.65
CA VAL A 112 3.72 10.18 5.26
C VAL A 112 5.13 9.85 4.78
N LEU A 113 5.28 8.69 4.16
CA LEU A 113 6.46 8.27 3.43
C LEU A 113 6.06 8.03 1.97
N HIS A 114 6.80 8.64 1.04
CA HIS A 114 6.63 8.45 -0.40
C HIS A 114 7.77 7.62 -0.96
N PHE A 115 7.44 6.62 -1.77
CA PHE A 115 8.42 5.80 -2.46
C PHE A 115 8.07 5.68 -3.94
N SER A 116 9.07 5.81 -4.79
CA SER A 116 8.92 5.64 -6.23
C SER A 116 8.84 4.17 -6.62
N TYR A 117 8.33 3.90 -7.83
CA TYR A 117 8.39 2.59 -8.46
C TYR A 117 9.79 1.98 -8.39
N SER A 118 10.81 2.76 -8.76
CA SER A 118 12.21 2.31 -8.78
C SER A 118 12.69 1.87 -7.39
N GLN A 119 12.35 2.63 -6.34
CA GLN A 119 12.71 2.26 -4.97
C GLN A 119 12.04 0.95 -4.55
N VAL A 120 10.74 0.80 -4.81
CA VAL A 120 10.01 -0.42 -4.44
C VAL A 120 10.52 -1.63 -5.21
N MET A 121 10.79 -1.49 -6.52
CA MET A 121 11.17 -2.63 -7.36
C MET A 121 12.65 -3.00 -7.25
N HIS A 122 13.54 -2.02 -7.12
CA HIS A 122 14.98 -2.24 -7.27
C HIS A 122 15.78 -1.95 -6.01
N ASN A 123 15.19 -1.30 -5.00
CA ASN A 123 15.88 -0.97 -3.75
C ASN A 123 14.98 -1.13 -2.51
N TRP A 124 14.26 -2.25 -2.45
CA TRP A 124 13.38 -2.56 -1.31
C TRP A 124 14.07 -2.48 0.06
N PRO A 125 15.33 -2.91 0.25
CA PRO A 125 15.99 -2.80 1.56
C PRO A 125 15.99 -1.38 2.12
N SER A 126 16.18 -0.34 1.28
CA SER A 126 16.11 1.06 1.73
C SER A 126 14.70 1.48 2.09
N VAL A 127 13.68 1.02 1.34
CA VAL A 127 12.26 1.26 1.64
C VAL A 127 11.90 0.63 2.98
N GLU A 128 12.24 -0.64 3.17
CA GLU A 128 11.98 -1.38 4.40
C GLU A 128 12.66 -0.72 5.62
N ALA A 129 13.94 -0.33 5.48
CA ALA A 129 14.67 0.35 6.54
C ALA A 129 14.00 1.67 6.94
N ALA A 130 13.53 2.48 6.00
CA ALA A 130 12.82 3.73 6.28
C ALA A 130 11.48 3.49 6.99
N ILE A 131 10.71 2.50 6.56
CA ILE A 131 9.45 2.11 7.19
C ILE A 131 9.70 1.61 8.63
N LEU A 132 10.68 0.71 8.82
CA LEU A 132 11.00 0.16 10.14
C LEU A 132 11.56 1.22 11.08
N ALA A 133 12.33 2.20 10.58
CA ALA A 133 12.78 3.34 11.37
C ALA A 133 11.60 4.19 11.86
N ALA A 134 10.65 4.53 10.99
CA ALA A 134 9.44 5.26 11.37
C ALA A 134 8.60 4.48 12.40
N VAL A 135 8.48 3.16 12.23
CA VAL A 135 7.81 2.29 13.21
C VAL A 135 8.55 2.28 14.54
N GLY A 136 9.89 2.21 14.53
CA GLY A 136 10.74 2.28 15.72
C GLY A 136 10.62 3.61 16.49
N HIS A 137 10.41 4.72 15.79
CA HIS A 137 10.13 6.03 16.37
C HIS A 137 8.70 6.18 16.91
N GLY A 138 7.83 5.20 16.70
CA GLY A 138 6.43 5.25 17.12
C GLY A 138 5.49 5.98 16.18
N ASP A 139 5.96 6.40 15.00
CA ASP A 139 5.18 7.18 14.00
C ASP A 139 3.91 6.47 13.52
N HIS A 140 3.80 5.16 13.76
CA HIS A 140 2.65 4.33 13.41
C HIS A 140 1.54 4.29 14.47
N ARG A 141 1.75 4.94 15.65
CA ARG A 141 0.82 4.91 16.80
C ARG A 141 0.19 6.27 17.02
N LEU A 142 -1.06 6.28 17.48
CA LEU A 142 -1.64 7.49 18.09
C LEU A 142 -0.91 7.77 19.39
N HIS A 143 -0.38 8.99 19.53
CA HIS A 143 0.08 9.44 20.84
C HIS A 143 -1.16 9.78 21.67
N ALA A 144 -1.25 9.22 22.85
CA ALA A 144 -2.27 9.53 23.84
C ALA A 144 -2.09 10.97 24.36
#